data_a2729b03ddccd56b4fa22b1ba434ab1a
#
_entry.id   a2729b03ddccd56b4fa22b1ba434ab1a
#
_cell.length_a   1.000
_cell.length_b   1.000
_cell.length_c   1.000
_cell.angle_alpha   90.00
_cell.angle_beta   90.00
_cell.angle_gamma   90.00
#
_symmetry.space_group_name_H-M   'P 1'
#
loop_
_entity.id
_entity.type
_entity.pdbx_description
1 polymer ?
#
loop_
_entity_poly.entity_id
_entity_poly.type
_entity_poly.pdbx_seq_one_letter_code
_entity_poly.pdbx_strand_id
1 'polypeptide(L)'
;MKKVITYGTYDLLHFGHIRLLERAKALGDYLVVGVTSDGFDKIRGKINVQQSLMERIEAVKATGIADEIIVEEYEGQKIDDIRRLGIDIFTVGSDWVGYFDYLKEYCEVVYLDRTKGISSTEIRQKDRNVRLGFVGGSAHNILNKYYMESLVVNGAEVAGIYNMGQSLETLKDKKVQLFESYDTLLDHCDALYIVSKPELHYEHVKKALLAGKHVLCEAPMALHVEEIEELEKLAGGKQLILMDAIKTAYATAYNRLLLIVKSGRIGDIVSVDATCTSLSNFEDKEKYVSENWNSICAWGPTALLPVFQLLGTKYQKMHMKSLYLDQHKKFDSFTRMSFDYPTAVANIKVGVGAKSEGELVVSGTKGYIYVPAPWWKTDYFEIRYEDQEKNTRYFYQLDGEGIRYELSAFIKAISSRTQNRFVDFNVSKEIVKMMDYFYRQ
;
A
#
# COMPACT_ATOMS: atom_id res chain seq x y z
N MET A 1 -23.14 -32.82 -22.58
CA MET A 1 -22.66 -32.45 -21.23
C MET A 1 -22.59 -30.93 -21.16
N LYS A 2 -23.51 -30.31 -20.43
CA LYS A 2 -23.59 -28.84 -20.32
C LYS A 2 -22.56 -28.35 -19.30
N LYS A 3 -21.61 -27.52 -19.75
CA LYS A 3 -20.51 -27.03 -18.94
C LYS A 3 -20.81 -25.64 -18.38
N VAL A 4 -20.64 -25.47 -17.10
CA VAL A 4 -20.84 -24.21 -16.37
C VAL A 4 -19.53 -23.72 -15.82
N ILE A 5 -19.27 -22.42 -15.87
CA ILE A 5 -18.11 -21.78 -15.20
C ILE A 5 -18.56 -20.67 -14.27
N THR A 6 -17.90 -20.58 -13.13
CA THR A 6 -18.05 -19.46 -12.19
C THR A 6 -16.71 -19.04 -11.65
N TYR A 7 -16.56 -17.76 -11.25
CA TYR A 7 -15.31 -17.20 -10.73
C TYR A 7 -15.55 -16.52 -9.39
N GLY A 8 -14.54 -16.58 -8.53
CA GLY A 8 -14.57 -15.91 -7.24
C GLY A 8 -13.24 -15.96 -6.51
N THR A 9 -13.08 -15.07 -5.53
CA THR A 9 -11.94 -15.11 -4.63
C THR A 9 -12.00 -16.29 -3.67
N TYR A 10 -13.20 -16.65 -3.21
CA TYR A 10 -13.50 -17.74 -2.25
C TYR A 10 -12.71 -17.64 -0.95
N ASP A 11 -12.35 -16.42 -0.52
CA ASP A 11 -11.68 -16.17 0.75
C ASP A 11 -12.60 -16.48 1.93
N LEU A 12 -12.08 -17.19 2.95
CA LEU A 12 -12.88 -17.65 4.09
C LEU A 12 -14.16 -18.35 3.62
N LEU A 13 -14.01 -19.44 2.86
CA LEU A 13 -15.14 -20.14 2.24
C LEU A 13 -16.28 -20.36 3.25
N HIS A 14 -17.44 -19.82 2.94
CA HIS A 14 -18.61 -19.85 3.82
C HIS A 14 -19.86 -20.35 3.11
N PHE A 15 -20.95 -20.55 3.87
CA PHE A 15 -22.21 -21.06 3.37
C PHE A 15 -22.74 -20.32 2.13
N GLY A 16 -22.54 -19.00 2.03
CA GLY A 16 -22.94 -18.21 0.85
C GLY A 16 -22.17 -18.62 -0.41
N HIS A 17 -20.86 -18.90 -0.29
CA HIS A 17 -20.07 -19.43 -1.40
C HIS A 17 -20.52 -20.85 -1.78
N ILE A 18 -20.74 -21.72 -0.79
CA ILE A 18 -21.21 -23.10 -1.02
C ILE A 18 -22.53 -23.08 -1.77
N ARG A 19 -23.50 -22.26 -1.35
CA ARG A 19 -24.79 -22.11 -2.02
C ARG A 19 -24.68 -21.58 -3.46
N LEU A 20 -23.74 -20.65 -3.70
CA LEU A 20 -23.45 -20.20 -5.06
C LEU A 20 -22.94 -21.34 -5.92
N LEU A 21 -21.98 -22.13 -5.42
CA LEU A 21 -21.42 -23.29 -6.13
C LEU A 21 -22.47 -24.36 -6.40
N GLU A 22 -23.33 -24.70 -5.41
CA GLU A 22 -24.43 -25.63 -5.57
C GLU A 22 -25.42 -25.20 -6.70
N ARG A 23 -25.79 -23.92 -6.71
CA ARG A 23 -26.68 -23.37 -7.74
C ARG A 23 -26.00 -23.30 -9.10
N ALA A 24 -24.72 -22.95 -9.14
CA ALA A 24 -23.94 -22.99 -10.38
C ALA A 24 -23.88 -24.42 -10.94
N LYS A 25 -23.61 -25.41 -10.07
CA LYS A 25 -23.63 -26.84 -10.47
C LYS A 25 -24.97 -27.30 -11.00
N ALA A 26 -26.05 -26.80 -10.43
CA ALA A 26 -27.43 -27.15 -10.85
C ALA A 26 -27.80 -26.61 -12.24
N LEU A 27 -27.02 -25.69 -12.84
CA LEU A 27 -27.25 -25.18 -14.19
C LEU A 27 -26.74 -26.12 -15.31
N GLY A 28 -25.90 -27.10 -14.96
CA GLY A 28 -25.32 -28.02 -15.95
C GLY A 28 -24.76 -29.30 -15.35
N ASP A 29 -24.11 -30.07 -16.20
CA ASP A 29 -23.56 -31.38 -15.84
C ASP A 29 -22.15 -31.29 -15.24
N TYR A 30 -21.37 -30.25 -15.63
CA TYR A 30 -19.96 -30.08 -15.30
C TYR A 30 -19.70 -28.64 -14.86
N LEU A 31 -19.15 -28.47 -13.67
CA LEU A 31 -18.85 -27.15 -13.08
C LEU A 31 -17.34 -26.90 -13.03
N VAL A 32 -16.90 -25.87 -13.71
CA VAL A 32 -15.56 -25.30 -13.59
C VAL A 32 -15.60 -24.12 -12.62
N VAL A 33 -14.70 -24.11 -11.65
CA VAL A 33 -14.59 -23.02 -10.68
C VAL A 33 -13.24 -22.30 -10.85
N GLY A 34 -13.27 -21.05 -11.25
CA GLY A 34 -12.10 -20.18 -11.33
C GLY A 34 -11.85 -19.51 -9.98
N VAL A 35 -10.71 -19.82 -9.33
CA VAL A 35 -10.27 -19.15 -8.10
C VAL A 35 -9.32 -18.02 -8.48
N THR A 36 -9.66 -16.80 -8.10
CA THR A 36 -8.86 -15.61 -8.46
C THR A 36 -7.51 -15.63 -7.72
N SER A 37 -6.41 -15.42 -8.44
CA SER A 37 -5.07 -15.37 -7.85
C SER A 37 -4.90 -14.17 -6.93
N ASP A 38 -3.97 -14.27 -5.96
CA ASP A 38 -3.67 -13.18 -5.01
C ASP A 38 -3.21 -11.90 -5.72
N GLY A 39 -2.46 -12.07 -6.82
CA GLY A 39 -1.99 -10.96 -7.65
C GLY A 39 -3.14 -10.26 -8.37
N PHE A 40 -4.07 -11.04 -8.94
CA PHE A 40 -5.21 -10.50 -9.68
C PHE A 40 -6.30 -9.94 -8.76
N ASP A 41 -6.53 -10.54 -7.59
CA ASP A 41 -7.41 -9.98 -6.55
C ASP A 41 -6.94 -8.58 -6.10
N LYS A 42 -5.62 -8.39 -5.94
CA LYS A 42 -5.04 -7.07 -5.64
C LYS A 42 -5.28 -6.05 -6.76
N ILE A 43 -5.09 -6.45 -8.02
CA ILE A 43 -5.35 -5.61 -9.19
C ILE A 43 -6.81 -5.17 -9.23
N ARG A 44 -7.74 -6.05 -8.83
CA ARG A 44 -9.19 -5.77 -8.75
C ARG A 44 -9.62 -5.06 -7.47
N GLY A 45 -8.69 -4.56 -6.66
CA GLY A 45 -8.98 -3.84 -5.42
C GLY A 45 -9.38 -4.71 -4.22
N LYS A 46 -9.26 -6.04 -4.31
CA LYS A 46 -9.48 -6.96 -3.18
C LYS A 46 -8.15 -7.19 -2.43
N ILE A 47 -7.77 -6.23 -1.62
CA ILE A 47 -6.47 -6.20 -0.92
C ILE A 47 -6.46 -6.97 0.41
N ASN A 48 -7.61 -7.46 0.88
CA ASN A 48 -7.79 -8.06 2.21
C ASN A 48 -8.12 -9.55 2.15
N VAL A 49 -7.63 -10.27 1.17
CA VAL A 49 -7.73 -11.72 1.11
C VAL A 49 -6.86 -12.30 2.23
N GLN A 50 -7.48 -13.05 3.15
CA GLN A 50 -6.79 -13.59 4.33
C GLN A 50 -6.08 -14.90 4.03
N GLN A 51 -6.70 -15.76 3.22
CA GLN A 51 -6.17 -17.06 2.86
C GLN A 51 -5.34 -16.98 1.58
N SER A 52 -4.23 -17.71 1.53
CA SER A 52 -3.45 -17.87 0.32
C SER A 52 -4.27 -18.52 -0.80
N LEU A 53 -3.85 -18.33 -2.05
CA LEU A 53 -4.49 -18.97 -3.21
C LEU A 53 -4.65 -20.49 -3.01
N MET A 54 -3.63 -21.16 -2.50
CA MET A 54 -3.65 -22.62 -2.27
C MET A 54 -4.67 -23.03 -1.21
N GLU A 55 -4.74 -22.30 -0.09
CA GLU A 55 -5.77 -22.55 0.95
C GLU A 55 -7.19 -22.37 0.39
N ARG A 56 -7.41 -21.37 -0.47
CA ARG A 56 -8.71 -21.13 -1.09
C ARG A 56 -9.08 -22.20 -2.12
N ILE A 57 -8.11 -22.66 -2.91
CA ILE A 57 -8.28 -23.79 -3.84
C ILE A 57 -8.65 -25.07 -3.07
N GLU A 58 -7.91 -25.40 -2.00
CA GLU A 58 -8.21 -26.59 -1.19
C GLU A 58 -9.57 -26.48 -0.49
N ALA A 59 -9.97 -25.30 -0.04
CA ALA A 59 -11.29 -25.06 0.55
C ALA A 59 -12.42 -25.31 -0.48
N VAL A 60 -12.29 -24.82 -1.72
CA VAL A 60 -13.25 -25.08 -2.81
C VAL A 60 -13.27 -26.56 -3.16
N LYS A 61 -12.13 -27.21 -3.29
CA LYS A 61 -11.98 -28.63 -3.59
C LYS A 61 -12.63 -29.50 -2.51
N ALA A 62 -12.46 -29.16 -1.23
CA ALA A 62 -13.05 -29.86 -0.10
C ALA A 62 -14.58 -29.85 -0.10
N THR A 63 -15.24 -28.94 -0.83
CA THR A 63 -16.71 -28.95 -0.98
C THR A 63 -17.21 -30.12 -1.81
N GLY A 64 -16.39 -30.67 -2.70
CA GLY A 64 -16.75 -31.74 -3.64
C GLY A 64 -17.75 -31.29 -4.72
N ILE A 65 -18.06 -29.99 -4.86
CA ILE A 65 -19.05 -29.47 -5.80
C ILE A 65 -18.46 -29.19 -7.18
N ALA A 66 -17.22 -28.67 -7.21
CA ALA A 66 -16.50 -28.37 -8.44
C ALA A 66 -15.96 -29.66 -9.10
N ASP A 67 -16.18 -29.82 -10.39
CA ASP A 67 -15.58 -30.91 -11.18
C ASP A 67 -14.16 -30.54 -11.63
N GLU A 68 -13.92 -29.26 -11.88
CA GLU A 68 -12.60 -28.74 -12.25
C GLU A 68 -12.36 -27.39 -11.56
N ILE A 69 -11.11 -27.14 -11.14
CA ILE A 69 -10.70 -25.87 -10.55
C ILE A 69 -9.56 -25.29 -11.39
N ILE A 70 -9.71 -24.02 -11.78
CA ILE A 70 -8.71 -23.25 -12.51
C ILE A 70 -8.34 -22.00 -11.73
N VAL A 71 -7.23 -21.37 -12.09
CA VAL A 71 -6.78 -20.10 -11.49
C VAL A 71 -7.07 -18.95 -12.45
N GLU A 72 -7.67 -17.88 -11.93
CA GLU A 72 -7.86 -16.63 -12.66
C GLU A 72 -6.70 -15.67 -12.38
N GLU A 73 -5.95 -15.28 -13.41
CA GLU A 73 -4.69 -14.54 -13.26
C GLU A 73 -4.68 -13.18 -13.98
N TYR A 74 -5.56 -12.96 -14.97
CA TYR A 74 -5.52 -11.75 -15.79
C TYR A 74 -6.89 -11.29 -16.29
N GLU A 75 -6.99 -10.01 -16.64
CA GLU A 75 -8.19 -9.43 -17.24
C GLU A 75 -8.42 -10.03 -18.63
N GLY A 76 -9.68 -10.40 -18.92
CA GLY A 76 -10.06 -11.04 -20.19
C GLY A 76 -9.95 -12.56 -20.19
N GLN A 77 -9.33 -13.19 -19.19
CA GLN A 77 -9.19 -14.66 -19.10
C GLN A 77 -10.53 -15.40 -19.22
N LYS A 78 -11.62 -14.81 -18.76
CA LYS A 78 -12.96 -15.42 -18.87
C LYS A 78 -13.34 -15.77 -20.30
N ILE A 79 -13.00 -14.93 -21.27
CA ILE A 79 -13.25 -15.19 -22.71
C ILE A 79 -12.39 -16.35 -23.17
N ASP A 80 -11.11 -16.36 -22.80
CA ASP A 80 -10.17 -17.41 -23.19
C ASP A 80 -10.59 -18.76 -22.60
N ASP A 81 -11.00 -18.79 -21.34
CA ASP A 81 -11.44 -20.02 -20.67
C ASP A 81 -12.77 -20.53 -21.23
N ILE A 82 -13.74 -19.65 -21.52
CA ILE A 82 -15.03 -20.02 -22.14
C ILE A 82 -14.76 -20.73 -23.48
N ARG A 83 -13.89 -20.17 -24.30
CA ARG A 83 -13.52 -20.75 -25.61
C ARG A 83 -12.73 -22.05 -25.47
N ARG A 84 -11.69 -22.05 -24.62
CA ARG A 84 -10.78 -23.19 -24.44
C ARG A 84 -11.46 -24.41 -23.84
N LEU A 85 -12.36 -24.20 -22.85
CA LEU A 85 -13.04 -25.26 -22.13
C LEU A 85 -14.38 -25.64 -22.76
N GLY A 86 -14.87 -24.87 -23.75
CA GLY A 86 -16.17 -25.08 -24.37
C GLY A 86 -17.32 -24.90 -23.38
N ILE A 87 -17.35 -23.74 -22.71
CA ILE A 87 -18.33 -23.41 -21.68
C ILE A 87 -19.66 -22.99 -22.30
N ASP A 88 -20.73 -23.58 -21.84
CA ASP A 88 -22.10 -23.24 -22.26
C ASP A 88 -22.71 -22.12 -21.42
N ILE A 89 -22.42 -22.10 -20.11
CA ILE A 89 -22.94 -21.10 -19.17
C ILE A 89 -21.84 -20.48 -18.34
N PHE A 90 -21.77 -19.15 -18.34
CA PHE A 90 -21.07 -18.36 -17.31
C PHE A 90 -22.06 -17.93 -16.23
N THR A 91 -21.73 -18.13 -14.96
CA THR A 91 -22.60 -17.71 -13.86
C THR A 91 -21.84 -17.01 -12.74
N VAL A 92 -22.52 -16.05 -12.10
CA VAL A 92 -21.98 -15.25 -11.00
C VAL A 92 -23.14 -14.69 -10.16
N GLY A 93 -22.86 -14.20 -8.96
CA GLY A 93 -23.88 -13.60 -8.09
C GLY A 93 -24.54 -12.35 -8.69
N SER A 94 -25.77 -12.06 -8.27
CA SER A 94 -26.58 -10.92 -8.75
C SER A 94 -25.99 -9.55 -8.45
N ASP A 95 -24.99 -9.45 -7.56
CA ASP A 95 -24.24 -8.22 -7.31
C ASP A 95 -23.52 -7.69 -8.59
N TRP A 96 -23.38 -8.54 -9.59
CA TRP A 96 -22.69 -8.29 -10.86
C TRP A 96 -23.62 -8.19 -12.07
N VAL A 97 -24.93 -8.04 -11.86
CA VAL A 97 -25.89 -7.93 -12.97
C VAL A 97 -25.50 -6.83 -13.95
N GLY A 98 -25.41 -7.21 -15.22
CA GLY A 98 -25.01 -6.33 -16.32
C GLY A 98 -23.52 -6.19 -16.54
N TYR A 99 -22.68 -6.44 -15.52
CA TYR A 99 -21.23 -6.25 -15.62
C TYR A 99 -20.55 -7.23 -16.58
N PHE A 100 -21.06 -8.46 -16.64
CA PHE A 100 -20.53 -9.53 -17.50
C PHE A 100 -21.35 -9.77 -18.76
N ASP A 101 -22.24 -8.85 -19.14
CA ASP A 101 -23.10 -8.99 -20.31
C ASP A 101 -22.32 -9.10 -21.63
N TYR A 102 -21.11 -8.61 -21.68
CA TYR A 102 -20.21 -8.79 -22.81
C TYR A 102 -19.83 -10.25 -23.10
N LEU A 103 -19.98 -11.16 -22.11
CA LEU A 103 -19.77 -12.59 -22.29
C LEU A 103 -20.92 -13.28 -23.03
N LYS A 104 -22.08 -12.62 -23.21
CA LYS A 104 -23.24 -13.15 -23.96
C LYS A 104 -22.93 -13.44 -25.43
N GLU A 105 -21.86 -12.84 -25.96
CA GLU A 105 -21.37 -13.18 -27.30
C GLU A 105 -20.71 -14.57 -27.38
N TYR A 106 -20.34 -15.16 -26.24
CA TYR A 106 -19.56 -16.39 -26.16
C TYR A 106 -20.31 -17.56 -25.50
N CYS A 107 -21.20 -17.26 -24.55
CA CYS A 107 -21.97 -18.27 -23.82
C CYS A 107 -23.24 -17.66 -23.18
N GLU A 108 -24.10 -18.49 -22.63
CA GLU A 108 -25.22 -18.02 -21.80
C GLU A 108 -24.69 -17.40 -20.51
N VAL A 109 -25.19 -16.21 -20.10
CA VAL A 109 -24.82 -15.51 -18.85
C VAL A 109 -26.00 -15.56 -17.88
N VAL A 110 -25.80 -16.19 -16.72
CA VAL A 110 -26.82 -16.35 -15.68
C VAL A 110 -26.36 -15.67 -14.40
N TYR A 111 -27.17 -14.77 -13.87
CA TYR A 111 -26.94 -14.12 -12.58
C TYR A 111 -27.74 -14.80 -11.49
N LEU A 112 -27.08 -15.31 -10.46
CA LEU A 112 -27.70 -16.03 -9.35
C LEU A 112 -28.04 -15.09 -8.21
N ASP A 113 -29.24 -15.19 -7.66
CA ASP A 113 -29.67 -14.38 -6.53
C ASP A 113 -28.76 -14.52 -5.33
N ARG A 114 -28.54 -13.41 -4.61
CA ARG A 114 -27.72 -13.41 -3.41
C ARG A 114 -28.36 -14.23 -2.29
N THR A 115 -27.55 -15.06 -1.63
CA THR A 115 -27.97 -15.74 -0.39
C THR A 115 -28.00 -14.71 0.73
N LYS A 116 -29.18 -14.40 1.28
CA LYS A 116 -29.36 -13.43 2.37
C LYS A 116 -28.71 -13.94 3.66
N GLY A 117 -28.05 -13.04 4.39
CA GLY A 117 -27.65 -13.24 5.79
C GLY A 117 -26.23 -13.74 6.04
N ILE A 118 -25.37 -13.90 5.02
CA ILE A 118 -23.95 -14.23 5.25
C ILE A 118 -23.10 -13.65 4.10
N SER A 119 -22.06 -12.91 4.47
CA SER A 119 -21.01 -12.48 3.54
C SER A 119 -19.64 -12.71 4.16
N SER A 120 -18.59 -12.82 3.31
CA SER A 120 -17.19 -12.86 3.80
C SER A 120 -16.87 -11.65 4.66
N THR A 121 -17.53 -10.52 4.42
CA THR A 121 -17.42 -9.29 5.22
C THR A 121 -18.00 -9.48 6.63
N GLU A 122 -19.17 -10.14 6.77
CA GLU A 122 -19.79 -10.40 8.09
C GLU A 122 -19.01 -11.47 8.89
N ILE A 123 -18.37 -12.43 8.22
CA ILE A 123 -17.49 -13.41 8.89
C ILE A 123 -16.21 -12.74 9.37
N ARG A 124 -15.62 -11.86 8.55
CA ARG A 124 -14.44 -11.07 8.93
C ARG A 124 -14.73 -10.12 10.10
N GLN A 125 -15.98 -9.61 10.21
CA GLN A 125 -16.43 -8.80 11.34
C GLN A 125 -16.57 -9.58 12.66
N LYS A 126 -16.65 -10.91 12.62
CA LYS A 126 -16.64 -11.76 13.84
C LYS A 126 -15.22 -12.05 14.35
N ASP A 127 -14.20 -12.00 13.46
CA ASP A 127 -12.81 -11.97 13.89
C ASP A 127 -12.52 -10.55 14.41
N ARG A 128 -11.99 -10.46 15.62
CA ARG A 128 -11.75 -9.23 16.38
C ARG A 128 -11.11 -8.14 15.51
N ASN A 129 -11.88 -7.11 15.16
CA ASN A 129 -11.36 -5.95 14.44
C ASN A 129 -10.28 -5.26 15.28
N VAL A 130 -9.23 -4.80 14.60
CA VAL A 130 -8.19 -3.96 15.19
C VAL A 130 -8.75 -2.55 15.33
N ARG A 131 -8.89 -2.08 16.58
CA ARG A 131 -9.30 -0.71 16.87
C ARG A 131 -8.16 0.24 16.58
N LEU A 132 -8.30 1.02 15.50
CA LEU A 132 -7.29 1.93 14.98
C LEU A 132 -7.54 3.36 15.45
N GLY A 133 -6.56 3.95 16.13
CA GLY A 133 -6.53 5.36 16.49
C GLY A 133 -5.67 6.18 15.53
N PHE A 134 -6.05 7.41 15.23
CA PHE A 134 -5.25 8.35 14.45
C PHE A 134 -4.67 9.45 15.34
N VAL A 135 -3.40 9.81 15.11
CA VAL A 135 -2.66 10.77 15.95
C VAL A 135 -2.05 11.87 15.11
N GLY A 136 -2.38 13.12 15.44
CA GLY A 136 -1.75 14.30 14.84
C GLY A 136 -2.22 14.65 13.43
N GLY A 137 -1.45 15.48 12.73
CA GLY A 137 -1.78 16.02 11.41
C GLY A 137 -2.81 17.16 11.46
N SER A 138 -3.12 17.72 10.28
CA SER A 138 -4.27 18.63 10.18
C SER A 138 -5.57 17.81 10.17
N ALA A 139 -6.63 18.32 10.76
CA ALA A 139 -7.94 17.67 10.77
C ALA A 139 -8.40 17.31 9.34
N HIS A 140 -8.11 18.16 8.38
CA HIS A 140 -8.42 17.95 6.97
C HIS A 140 -7.70 16.73 6.37
N ASN A 141 -6.41 16.58 6.59
CA ASN A 141 -5.64 15.45 6.05
C ASN A 141 -6.07 14.12 6.68
N ILE A 142 -6.12 14.03 8.02
CA ILE A 142 -6.53 12.81 8.71
C ILE A 142 -7.91 12.36 8.24
N LEU A 143 -8.85 13.29 8.13
CA LEU A 143 -10.23 12.91 7.85
C LEU A 143 -10.50 12.62 6.39
N ASN A 144 -10.02 13.47 5.51
CA ASN A 144 -10.36 13.33 4.10
C ASN A 144 -9.57 12.21 3.40
N LYS A 145 -8.41 11.86 3.91
CA LYS A 145 -7.59 10.79 3.33
C LYS A 145 -7.59 9.53 4.19
N TYR A 146 -6.97 9.59 5.36
CA TYR A 146 -6.65 8.40 6.15
C TYR A 146 -7.89 7.75 6.74
N TYR A 147 -8.80 8.56 7.28
CA TYR A 147 -10.06 8.05 7.81
C TYR A 147 -10.91 7.39 6.72
N MET A 148 -11.13 8.06 5.57
CA MET A 148 -11.94 7.50 4.50
C MET A 148 -11.35 6.20 3.94
N GLU A 149 -10.04 6.14 3.80
CA GLU A 149 -9.36 4.93 3.34
C GLU A 149 -9.40 3.79 4.37
N SER A 150 -9.42 4.10 5.66
CA SER A 150 -9.54 3.08 6.71
C SER A 150 -10.91 2.39 6.71
N LEU A 151 -11.97 3.08 6.28
CA LEU A 151 -13.33 2.52 6.22
C LEU A 151 -13.49 1.41 5.17
N VAL A 152 -12.62 1.36 4.17
CA VAL A 152 -12.62 0.32 3.12
C VAL A 152 -11.64 -0.81 3.40
N VAL A 153 -10.92 -0.74 4.54
CA VAL A 153 -9.99 -1.78 4.98
C VAL A 153 -10.68 -2.75 5.93
N ASN A 154 -10.82 -4.01 5.50
CA ASN A 154 -11.40 -5.05 6.35
C ASN A 154 -10.51 -5.36 7.55
N GLY A 155 -11.13 -5.65 8.71
CA GLY A 155 -10.42 -5.94 9.94
C GLY A 155 -9.93 -4.69 10.69
N ALA A 156 -10.16 -3.48 10.16
CA ALA A 156 -9.93 -2.21 10.84
C ALA A 156 -11.26 -1.62 11.33
N GLU A 157 -11.26 -1.08 12.53
CA GLU A 157 -12.34 -0.29 13.12
C GLU A 157 -11.75 1.00 13.67
N VAL A 158 -12.25 2.15 13.26
CA VAL A 158 -11.72 3.43 13.74
C VAL A 158 -12.17 3.67 15.17
N ALA A 159 -11.23 3.64 16.12
CA ALA A 159 -11.46 3.96 17.52
C ALA A 159 -11.68 5.46 17.75
N GLY A 160 -10.95 6.29 17.03
CA GLY A 160 -11.07 7.74 17.08
C GLY A 160 -9.81 8.48 16.67
N ILE A 161 -9.82 9.79 16.91
CA ILE A 161 -8.76 10.70 16.49
C ILE A 161 -8.31 11.57 17.68
N TYR A 162 -7.00 11.67 17.86
CA TYR A 162 -6.35 12.69 18.67
C TYR A 162 -5.64 13.69 17.77
N ASN A 163 -6.07 14.95 17.81
CA ASN A 163 -5.46 16.03 17.04
C ASN A 163 -5.03 17.17 17.94
N MET A 164 -3.76 17.56 17.86
CA MET A 164 -3.15 18.57 18.73
C MET A 164 -3.64 19.98 18.37
N GLY A 165 -4.76 20.41 18.94
CA GLY A 165 -5.11 21.83 19.04
C GLY A 165 -5.69 22.50 17.80
N GLN A 166 -6.15 21.75 16.79
CA GLN A 166 -6.88 22.35 15.67
C GLN A 166 -8.39 22.19 15.81
N SER A 167 -9.13 23.20 15.37
CA SER A 167 -10.59 23.18 15.36
C SER A 167 -11.14 21.97 14.60
N LEU A 168 -11.91 21.16 15.31
CA LEU A 168 -12.52 19.92 14.79
C LEU A 168 -13.94 20.16 14.26
N GLU A 169 -14.29 21.39 13.94
CA GLU A 169 -15.66 21.75 13.52
C GLU A 169 -16.10 21.02 12.25
N THR A 170 -15.17 20.73 11.34
CA THR A 170 -15.43 19.92 10.12
C THR A 170 -15.72 18.44 10.43
N LEU A 171 -15.62 18.01 11.68
CA LEU A 171 -15.77 16.65 12.14
C LEU A 171 -17.10 16.33 12.80
N LYS A 172 -17.84 17.36 13.22
CA LYS A 172 -19.11 17.19 13.96
C LYS A 172 -20.15 16.39 13.18
N ASP A 173 -20.07 16.39 11.85
CA ASP A 173 -20.97 15.63 10.97
C ASP A 173 -20.52 14.19 10.69
N LYS A 174 -19.30 13.81 11.10
CA LYS A 174 -18.79 12.45 10.93
C LYS A 174 -18.83 11.74 12.28
N LYS A 175 -19.39 10.54 12.35
CA LYS A 175 -19.53 9.71 13.56
C LYS A 175 -18.17 9.20 14.08
N VAL A 176 -17.17 10.07 14.22
CA VAL A 176 -15.82 9.72 14.69
C VAL A 176 -15.64 10.27 16.10
N GLN A 177 -15.16 9.44 17.01
CA GLN A 177 -14.81 9.88 18.36
C GLN A 177 -13.54 10.74 18.32
N LEU A 178 -13.61 11.89 19.00
CA LEU A 178 -12.48 12.79 19.17
C LEU A 178 -11.99 12.69 20.60
N PHE A 179 -10.68 12.55 20.76
CA PHE A 179 -10.04 12.47 22.06
C PHE A 179 -9.30 13.76 22.39
N GLU A 180 -9.46 14.26 23.59
CA GLU A 180 -8.80 15.48 24.06
C GLU A 180 -7.34 15.25 24.45
N SER A 181 -6.97 13.99 24.76
CA SER A 181 -5.61 13.63 25.10
C SER A 181 -5.14 12.37 24.37
N TYR A 182 -3.85 12.28 24.15
CA TYR A 182 -3.22 11.09 23.55
C TYR A 182 -3.40 9.86 24.46
N ASP A 183 -3.30 10.03 25.78
CA ASP A 183 -3.47 8.93 26.73
C ASP A 183 -4.86 8.31 26.65
N THR A 184 -5.89 9.13 26.57
CA THR A 184 -7.26 8.61 26.44
C THR A 184 -7.48 7.88 25.11
N LEU A 185 -6.87 8.30 24.02
CA LEU A 185 -6.91 7.54 22.76
C LEU A 185 -6.21 6.18 22.92
N LEU A 186 -5.04 6.14 23.58
CA LEU A 186 -4.29 4.90 23.83
C LEU A 186 -5.14 3.85 24.57
N ASP A 187 -5.96 4.25 25.53
CA ASP A 187 -6.83 3.31 26.28
C ASP A 187 -7.94 2.70 25.42
N HIS A 188 -8.29 3.32 24.29
CA HIS A 188 -9.43 2.93 23.45
C HIS A 188 -9.03 2.21 22.15
N CYS A 189 -7.75 2.14 21.79
CA CYS A 189 -7.27 1.53 20.55
C CYS A 189 -6.34 0.34 20.81
N ASP A 190 -6.19 -0.50 19.79
CA ASP A 190 -5.22 -1.62 19.74
C ASP A 190 -3.98 -1.25 18.92
N ALA A 191 -4.16 -0.33 17.99
CA ALA A 191 -3.13 0.14 17.06
C ALA A 191 -3.31 1.63 16.73
N LEU A 192 -2.24 2.26 16.31
CA LEU A 192 -2.21 3.67 15.97
C LEU A 192 -1.64 3.91 14.57
N TYR A 193 -2.23 4.87 13.85
CA TYR A 193 -1.64 5.50 12.70
C TYR A 193 -1.20 6.92 13.09
N ILE A 194 0.12 7.13 13.11
CA ILE A 194 0.72 8.40 13.51
C ILE A 194 1.03 9.24 12.27
N VAL A 195 0.40 10.39 12.17
CA VAL A 195 0.54 11.38 11.07
C VAL A 195 0.82 12.79 11.62
N SER A 196 1.37 12.87 12.81
CA SER A 196 1.82 14.12 13.42
C SER A 196 3.02 14.72 12.67
N LYS A 197 3.54 15.86 13.13
CA LYS A 197 4.78 16.40 12.56
C LYS A 197 5.97 15.47 12.87
N PRO A 198 6.97 15.40 11.96
CA PRO A 198 8.14 14.52 12.13
C PRO A 198 8.86 14.68 13.46
N GLU A 199 8.92 15.90 13.99
CA GLU A 199 9.54 16.20 15.28
C GLU A 199 8.84 15.55 16.48
N LEU A 200 7.59 15.11 16.31
CA LEU A 200 6.78 14.47 17.34
C LEU A 200 6.67 12.96 17.14
N HIS A 201 7.13 12.42 16.02
CA HIS A 201 6.94 11.00 15.68
C HIS A 201 7.58 10.10 16.73
N TYR A 202 8.85 10.34 17.07
CA TYR A 202 9.56 9.53 18.05
C TYR A 202 8.81 9.41 19.38
N GLU A 203 8.41 10.55 19.97
CA GLU A 203 7.70 10.57 21.25
C GLU A 203 6.33 9.89 21.18
N HIS A 204 5.59 10.13 20.09
CA HIS A 204 4.28 9.49 19.89
C HIS A 204 4.40 7.99 19.71
N VAL A 205 5.35 7.54 18.87
CA VAL A 205 5.62 6.10 18.64
C VAL A 205 6.08 5.43 19.92
N LYS A 206 7.05 6.02 20.63
CA LYS A 206 7.59 5.49 21.88
C LYS A 206 6.48 5.31 22.93
N LYS A 207 5.66 6.33 23.12
CA LYS A 207 4.55 6.29 24.08
C LYS A 207 3.53 5.20 23.70
N ALA A 208 3.20 5.06 22.43
CA ALA A 208 2.32 4.00 21.95
C ALA A 208 2.88 2.60 22.21
N LEU A 209 4.15 2.37 21.85
CA LEU A 209 4.83 1.10 22.08
C LEU A 209 4.92 0.77 23.59
N LEU A 210 5.22 1.75 24.44
CA LEU A 210 5.23 1.58 25.90
C LEU A 210 3.85 1.14 26.42
N ALA A 211 2.78 1.71 25.86
CA ALA A 211 1.39 1.34 26.16
C ALA A 211 0.94 0.01 25.53
N GLY A 212 1.85 -0.72 24.82
CA GLY A 212 1.54 -2.02 24.23
C GLY A 212 0.71 -1.94 22.95
N LYS A 213 0.79 -0.83 22.20
CA LYS A 213 0.03 -0.63 20.96
C LYS A 213 0.91 -0.87 19.73
N HIS A 214 0.32 -1.47 18.69
CA HIS A 214 0.94 -1.56 17.38
C HIS A 214 0.97 -0.17 16.71
N VAL A 215 1.99 0.09 15.88
CA VAL A 215 2.18 1.43 15.29
C VAL A 215 2.48 1.33 13.80
N LEU A 216 1.71 2.10 13.02
CA LEU A 216 2.02 2.53 11.66
C LEU A 216 2.32 4.03 11.74
N CYS A 217 3.50 4.47 11.34
CA CYS A 217 3.92 5.86 11.45
C CYS A 217 4.31 6.41 10.09
N GLU A 218 3.82 7.61 9.73
CA GLU A 218 4.32 8.35 8.56
C GLU A 218 5.84 8.50 8.65
N ALA A 219 6.49 8.39 7.51
CA ALA A 219 7.95 8.50 7.43
C ALA A 219 8.39 9.95 7.19
N PRO A 220 9.49 10.37 7.84
CA PRO A 220 10.41 9.58 8.66
C PRO A 220 9.83 9.29 10.06
N MET A 221 9.99 8.05 10.54
CA MET A 221 9.50 7.64 11.86
C MET A 221 10.23 8.31 13.04
N ALA A 222 11.43 8.76 12.79
CA ALA A 222 12.30 9.49 13.73
C ALA A 222 13.21 10.43 12.96
N LEU A 223 13.86 11.38 13.64
CA LEU A 223 14.82 12.32 13.04
C LEU A 223 16.27 11.95 13.35
N HIS A 224 16.53 11.12 14.36
CA HIS A 224 17.84 10.70 14.79
C HIS A 224 17.98 9.17 14.80
N VAL A 225 19.20 8.69 14.52
CA VAL A 225 19.46 7.25 14.39
C VAL A 225 19.24 6.53 15.71
N GLU A 226 19.62 7.12 16.82
CA GLU A 226 19.46 6.58 18.15
C GLU A 226 17.97 6.37 18.51
N GLU A 227 17.11 7.26 18.03
CA GLU A 227 15.66 7.20 18.25
C GLU A 227 15.03 6.00 17.54
N ILE A 228 15.32 5.81 16.25
CA ILE A 228 14.74 4.66 15.49
C ILE A 228 15.26 3.33 16.01
N GLU A 229 16.52 3.24 16.44
CA GLU A 229 17.08 2.04 17.07
C GLU A 229 16.39 1.72 18.41
N GLU A 230 16.08 2.71 19.21
CA GLU A 230 15.33 2.53 20.45
C GLU A 230 13.90 2.03 20.17
N LEU A 231 13.20 2.64 19.18
CA LEU A 231 11.85 2.23 18.79
C LEU A 231 11.82 0.79 18.31
N GLU A 232 12.75 0.38 17.47
CA GLU A 232 12.85 -0.99 16.97
C GLU A 232 13.07 -2.01 18.10
N LYS A 233 14.01 -1.69 19.02
CA LYS A 233 14.29 -2.53 20.20
C LYS A 233 13.06 -2.64 21.09
N LEU A 234 12.34 -1.55 21.29
CA LEU A 234 11.13 -1.51 22.12
C LEU A 234 10.00 -2.32 21.48
N ALA A 235 9.76 -2.17 20.18
CA ALA A 235 8.77 -2.93 19.45
C ALA A 235 9.07 -4.44 19.46
N GLY A 236 10.33 -4.80 19.16
CA GLY A 236 10.77 -6.21 19.20
C GLY A 236 10.65 -6.84 20.58
N GLY A 237 11.08 -6.13 21.63
CA GLY A 237 10.99 -6.62 23.01
C GLY A 237 9.56 -6.84 23.51
N LYS A 238 8.59 -6.12 22.95
CA LYS A 238 7.17 -6.27 23.27
C LYS A 238 6.38 -7.08 22.24
N GLN A 239 7.02 -7.57 21.20
CA GLN A 239 6.37 -8.29 20.07
C GLN A 239 5.27 -7.47 19.40
N LEU A 240 5.47 -6.16 19.27
CA LEU A 240 4.56 -5.23 18.62
C LEU A 240 4.95 -5.02 17.16
N ILE A 241 3.95 -4.80 16.33
CA ILE A 241 4.15 -4.40 14.93
C ILE A 241 4.49 -2.92 14.90
N LEU A 242 5.62 -2.59 14.29
CA LEU A 242 6.07 -1.23 14.02
C LEU A 242 6.41 -1.13 12.52
N MET A 243 5.71 -0.25 11.79
CA MET A 243 5.83 -0.13 10.33
C MET A 243 5.91 1.34 9.90
N ASP A 244 6.70 1.58 8.83
CA ASP A 244 6.72 2.87 8.14
C ASP A 244 5.57 2.99 7.15
N ALA A 245 4.87 4.11 7.20
CA ALA A 245 3.83 4.47 6.24
C ALA A 245 4.45 5.22 5.04
N ILE A 246 5.23 4.51 4.23
CA ILE A 246 5.68 4.99 2.92
C ILE A 246 4.78 4.37 1.86
N LYS A 247 3.67 5.01 1.54
CA LYS A 247 2.59 4.50 0.67
C LYS A 247 3.06 3.79 -0.58
N THR A 248 4.08 4.34 -1.23
CA THR A 248 4.69 3.78 -2.43
C THR A 248 5.20 2.35 -2.23
N ALA A 249 5.77 2.03 -1.06
CA ALA A 249 6.28 0.69 -0.75
C ALA A 249 5.20 -0.40 -0.80
N TYR A 250 3.94 -0.03 -0.57
CA TYR A 250 2.81 -0.96 -0.53
C TYR A 250 2.06 -1.03 -1.86
N ALA A 251 2.35 -0.12 -2.81
CA ALA A 251 1.69 -0.08 -4.12
C ALA A 251 2.08 -1.27 -5.00
N THR A 252 1.08 -1.87 -5.66
CA THR A 252 1.28 -3.06 -6.51
C THR A 252 2.24 -2.80 -7.67
N ALA A 253 2.10 -1.66 -8.35
CA ALA A 253 2.99 -1.26 -9.45
C ALA A 253 4.46 -1.19 -8.99
N TYR A 254 4.71 -0.55 -7.85
CA TYR A 254 6.04 -0.39 -7.31
C TYR A 254 6.67 -1.74 -6.90
N ASN A 255 5.91 -2.60 -6.22
CA ASN A 255 6.40 -3.95 -5.87
C ASN A 255 6.71 -4.78 -7.11
N ARG A 256 5.89 -4.69 -8.16
CA ARG A 256 6.15 -5.36 -9.42
C ARG A 256 7.40 -4.84 -10.10
N LEU A 257 7.61 -3.53 -10.09
CA LEU A 257 8.84 -2.90 -10.58
C LEU A 257 10.07 -3.49 -9.88
N LEU A 258 10.08 -3.54 -8.54
CA LEU A 258 11.20 -4.11 -7.78
C LEU A 258 11.51 -5.56 -8.18
N LEU A 259 10.48 -6.40 -8.34
CA LEU A 259 10.65 -7.79 -8.77
C LEU A 259 11.24 -7.90 -10.18
N ILE A 260 10.78 -7.06 -11.11
CA ILE A 260 11.28 -7.02 -12.49
C ILE A 260 12.74 -6.58 -12.52
N VAL A 261 13.11 -5.54 -11.78
CA VAL A 261 14.52 -5.11 -11.68
C VAL A 261 15.38 -6.25 -11.12
N LYS A 262 14.97 -6.85 -10.00
CA LYS A 262 15.70 -7.95 -9.35
C LYS A 262 15.77 -9.22 -10.21
N SER A 263 14.88 -9.41 -11.15
CA SER A 263 14.95 -10.53 -12.12
C SER A 263 16.03 -10.35 -13.20
N GLY A 264 16.74 -9.22 -13.22
CA GLY A 264 17.80 -8.92 -14.19
C GLY A 264 17.28 -8.51 -15.58
N ARG A 265 16.01 -8.15 -15.69
CA ARG A 265 15.37 -7.83 -16.97
C ARG A 265 15.98 -6.62 -17.67
N ILE A 266 16.47 -5.66 -16.90
CA ILE A 266 17.21 -4.48 -17.39
C ILE A 266 18.73 -4.65 -17.28
N GLY A 267 19.22 -5.84 -16.92
CA GLY A 267 20.63 -6.10 -16.64
C GLY A 267 21.04 -5.61 -15.25
N ASP A 268 22.34 -5.29 -15.06
CA ASP A 268 22.85 -4.73 -13.82
C ASP A 268 22.44 -3.28 -13.71
N ILE A 269 22.05 -2.86 -12.51
CA ILE A 269 21.64 -1.46 -12.25
C ILE A 269 22.89 -0.56 -12.27
N VAL A 270 22.83 0.53 -13.02
CA VAL A 270 23.89 1.54 -13.09
C VAL A 270 23.48 2.89 -12.53
N SER A 271 22.18 3.24 -12.55
CA SER A 271 21.67 4.47 -11.94
C SER A 271 20.26 4.30 -11.40
N VAL A 272 19.97 5.00 -10.27
CA VAL A 272 18.62 5.21 -9.75
C VAL A 272 18.40 6.71 -9.56
N ASP A 273 17.46 7.29 -10.30
CA ASP A 273 17.15 8.72 -10.27
C ASP A 273 15.68 8.92 -9.87
N ALA A 274 15.43 9.53 -8.71
CA ALA A 274 14.08 9.76 -8.18
C ALA A 274 13.84 11.23 -7.85
N THR A 275 12.73 11.78 -8.32
CA THR A 275 12.35 13.17 -8.10
C THR A 275 10.97 13.25 -7.47
N CYS A 276 10.86 13.92 -6.30
CA CYS A 276 9.60 14.20 -5.62
C CYS A 276 9.50 15.69 -5.30
N THR A 277 8.73 16.43 -6.09
CA THR A 277 8.62 17.88 -5.94
C THR A 277 7.16 18.35 -5.99
N SER A 278 6.86 19.36 -5.20
CA SER A 278 5.63 20.14 -5.23
C SER A 278 5.93 21.63 -5.18
N LEU A 279 4.98 22.44 -5.56
CA LEU A 279 5.09 23.90 -5.47
C LEU A 279 4.12 24.40 -4.40
N SER A 280 4.68 24.91 -3.32
CA SER A 280 3.93 25.55 -2.24
C SER A 280 4.03 27.07 -2.32
N ASN A 281 3.02 27.75 -1.79
CA ASN A 281 3.03 29.21 -1.65
C ASN A 281 3.75 29.59 -0.36
N PHE A 282 4.74 30.49 -0.46
CA PHE A 282 5.54 31.01 0.64
C PHE A 282 5.29 32.51 0.90
N GLU A 283 4.09 33.03 0.61
CA GLU A 283 3.77 34.44 0.93
C GLU A 283 3.97 34.75 2.42
N ASP A 284 3.53 33.84 3.29
CA ASP A 284 3.83 33.87 4.73
C ASP A 284 4.75 32.70 5.09
N LYS A 285 6.05 32.96 5.07
CA LYS A 285 7.09 31.96 5.34
C LYS A 285 7.04 31.43 6.78
N GLU A 286 6.79 32.30 7.76
CA GLU A 286 6.81 31.92 9.17
C GLU A 286 5.63 30.98 9.47
N LYS A 287 4.44 31.32 8.98
CA LYS A 287 3.27 30.48 9.09
C LYS A 287 3.49 29.16 8.36
N TYR A 288 4.02 29.19 7.12
CA TYR A 288 4.26 27.96 6.37
C TYR A 288 5.19 27.00 7.12
N VAL A 289 6.32 27.49 7.63
CA VAL A 289 7.29 26.70 8.43
C VAL A 289 6.65 26.15 9.69
N SER A 290 5.78 26.92 10.36
CA SER A 290 5.12 26.48 11.58
C SER A 290 4.06 25.38 11.37
N GLU A 291 3.43 25.32 10.19
CA GLU A 291 2.31 24.42 9.91
C GLU A 291 2.66 23.20 9.07
N ASN A 292 3.77 23.23 8.32
CA ASN A 292 4.11 22.22 7.32
C ASN A 292 5.40 21.46 7.62
N TRP A 293 5.65 20.42 6.86
CA TRP A 293 6.89 19.65 6.87
C TRP A 293 7.88 20.27 5.87
N ASN A 294 9.16 20.22 6.19
CA ASN A 294 10.22 20.60 5.26
C ASN A 294 10.35 19.57 4.11
N SER A 295 11.11 19.92 3.07
CA SER A 295 11.20 19.08 1.86
C SER A 295 11.77 17.70 2.13
N ILE A 296 12.80 17.61 2.95
CA ILE A 296 13.47 16.34 3.21
C ILE A 296 12.60 15.39 4.01
N CYS A 297 11.81 15.88 4.98
CA CYS A 297 10.88 15.05 5.72
C CYS A 297 9.64 14.68 4.89
N ALA A 298 9.10 15.63 4.11
CA ALA A 298 7.89 15.40 3.32
C ALA A 298 8.10 14.42 2.15
N TRP A 299 9.25 14.46 1.51
CA TRP A 299 9.51 13.73 0.27
C TRP A 299 10.74 12.81 0.32
N GLY A 300 11.66 13.05 1.26
CA GLY A 300 12.89 12.26 1.37
C GLY A 300 12.66 10.77 1.53
N PRO A 301 11.79 10.31 2.45
CA PRO A 301 11.52 8.89 2.62
C PRO A 301 11.06 8.22 1.34
N THR A 302 10.15 8.85 0.59
CA THR A 302 9.65 8.35 -0.69
C THR A 302 10.75 8.27 -1.75
N ALA A 303 11.55 9.35 -1.91
CA ALA A 303 12.60 9.41 -2.94
C ALA A 303 13.79 8.49 -2.64
N LEU A 304 14.13 8.29 -1.37
CA LEU A 304 15.22 7.41 -0.92
C LEU A 304 14.83 5.91 -1.01
N LEU A 305 13.55 5.60 -0.93
CA LEU A 305 13.05 4.22 -0.92
C LEU A 305 13.59 3.37 -2.08
N PRO A 306 13.44 3.75 -3.36
CA PRO A 306 13.95 2.94 -4.48
C PRO A 306 15.47 2.84 -4.47
N VAL A 307 16.19 3.86 -4.04
CA VAL A 307 17.66 3.83 -3.95
C VAL A 307 18.09 2.71 -3.00
N PHE A 308 17.58 2.70 -1.77
CA PHE A 308 18.01 1.73 -0.77
C PHE A 308 17.44 0.33 -0.98
N GLN A 309 16.27 0.19 -1.59
CA GLN A 309 15.70 -1.13 -1.90
C GLN A 309 16.36 -1.80 -3.12
N LEU A 310 16.91 -1.04 -4.05
CA LEU A 310 17.56 -1.55 -5.27
C LEU A 310 19.07 -1.65 -5.16
N LEU A 311 19.73 -0.63 -4.58
CA LEU A 311 21.20 -0.57 -4.47
C LEU A 311 21.72 -0.94 -3.07
N GLY A 312 20.80 -1.03 -2.09
CA GLY A 312 21.16 -1.30 -0.69
C GLY A 312 21.66 -0.04 0.05
N THR A 313 22.03 -0.23 1.31
CA THR A 313 22.43 0.86 2.23
C THR A 313 23.95 1.06 2.34
N LYS A 314 24.75 0.32 1.56
CA LYS A 314 26.22 0.37 1.63
C LYS A 314 26.83 1.19 0.49
N TYR A 315 26.50 2.49 0.43
CA TYR A 315 27.13 3.42 -0.49
C TYR A 315 28.54 3.84 0.02
N GLN A 316 29.42 4.27 -0.89
CA GLN A 316 30.79 4.71 -0.59
C GLN A 316 30.83 6.18 -0.17
N LYS A 317 30.03 7.02 -0.87
CA LYS A 317 29.95 8.47 -0.62
C LYS A 317 28.51 8.95 -0.73
N MET A 318 28.19 9.98 0.02
CA MET A 318 26.91 10.70 -0.07
C MET A 318 27.20 12.20 -0.04
N HIS A 319 26.53 12.92 -0.94
CA HIS A 319 26.54 14.38 -0.97
C HIS A 319 25.12 14.91 -0.85
N MET A 320 24.93 15.86 0.06
CA MET A 320 23.65 16.53 0.26
C MET A 320 23.82 18.04 0.08
N LYS A 321 22.90 18.67 -0.64
CA LYS A 321 22.83 20.12 -0.80
C LYS A 321 21.40 20.58 -0.66
N SER A 322 21.16 21.47 0.32
CA SER A 322 19.84 22.00 0.62
C SER A 322 19.77 23.51 0.37
N LEU A 323 18.56 23.97 0.01
CA LEU A 323 18.16 25.37 -0.04
C LEU A 323 17.15 25.58 1.10
N TYR A 324 17.39 26.55 1.96
CA TYR A 324 16.62 26.74 3.19
C TYR A 324 15.67 27.93 3.10
N LEU A 325 14.52 27.81 3.75
CA LEU A 325 13.57 28.90 3.97
C LEU A 325 13.90 29.69 5.24
N ASP A 326 14.45 29.02 6.24
CA ASP A 326 14.78 29.59 7.55
C ASP A 326 16.30 29.87 7.71
N GLN A 327 16.63 30.82 8.61
CA GLN A 327 18.01 31.18 8.90
C GLN A 327 18.74 30.10 9.74
N HIS A 328 17.99 29.26 10.45
CA HIS A 328 18.54 28.20 11.31
C HIS A 328 18.87 26.92 10.55
N LYS A 329 18.63 26.89 9.23
CA LYS A 329 18.89 25.74 8.34
C LYS A 329 18.16 24.45 8.78
N LYS A 330 16.99 24.57 9.37
CA LYS A 330 16.16 23.44 9.82
C LYS A 330 14.97 23.15 8.91
N PHE A 331 14.63 24.10 8.04
CA PHE A 331 13.53 23.96 7.09
C PHE A 331 14.01 24.17 5.65
N ASP A 332 14.18 23.07 4.90
CA ASP A 332 14.56 23.15 3.50
C ASP A 332 13.34 23.29 2.58
N SER A 333 13.50 24.08 1.54
CA SER A 333 12.54 24.21 0.44
C SER A 333 12.87 23.29 -0.73
N PHE A 334 14.14 22.84 -0.81
CA PHE A 334 14.64 21.94 -1.83
C PHE A 334 15.93 21.28 -1.35
N THR A 335 16.03 19.97 -1.53
CA THR A 335 17.26 19.21 -1.24
C THR A 335 17.57 18.25 -2.38
N ARG A 336 18.85 18.22 -2.78
CA ARG A 336 19.41 17.21 -3.68
C ARG A 336 20.37 16.33 -2.90
N MET A 337 20.27 15.01 -3.09
CA MET A 337 21.26 14.05 -2.62
C MET A 337 21.80 13.22 -3.78
N SER A 338 23.08 12.85 -3.70
CA SER A 338 23.71 11.90 -4.61
C SER A 338 24.48 10.85 -3.82
N PHE A 339 24.49 9.63 -4.33
CA PHE A 339 25.12 8.47 -3.70
C PHE A 339 26.03 7.77 -4.70
N ASP A 340 27.28 7.51 -4.31
CA ASP A 340 28.23 6.72 -5.08
C ASP A 340 28.29 5.31 -4.49
N TYR A 341 27.96 4.31 -5.31
CA TYR A 341 28.14 2.88 -5.02
C TYR A 341 29.31 2.32 -5.83
N PRO A 342 29.84 1.14 -5.51
CA PRO A 342 30.95 0.56 -6.28
C PRO A 342 30.71 0.42 -7.77
N THR A 343 29.46 0.12 -8.17
CA THR A 343 29.07 -0.15 -9.57
C THR A 343 27.86 0.66 -10.04
N ALA A 344 27.34 1.56 -9.23
CA ALA A 344 26.15 2.34 -9.54
C ALA A 344 26.21 3.72 -8.88
N VAL A 345 25.34 4.61 -9.36
CA VAL A 345 25.11 5.93 -8.74
C VAL A 345 23.63 6.12 -8.46
N ALA A 346 23.29 7.00 -7.51
CA ALA A 346 21.90 7.41 -7.35
C ALA A 346 21.80 8.92 -7.14
N ASN A 347 20.74 9.53 -7.65
CA ASN A 347 20.42 10.92 -7.45
C ASN A 347 18.97 11.09 -7.04
N ILE A 348 18.74 11.88 -6.02
CA ILE A 348 17.38 12.26 -5.64
C ILE A 348 17.24 13.79 -5.56
N LYS A 349 16.04 14.25 -5.89
CA LYS A 349 15.62 15.65 -5.74
C LYS A 349 14.30 15.68 -4.99
N VAL A 350 14.25 16.42 -3.89
CA VAL A 350 13.04 16.61 -3.10
C VAL A 350 12.79 18.08 -2.88
N GLY A 351 11.54 18.51 -2.94
CA GLY A 351 11.25 19.94 -2.79
C GLY A 351 9.79 20.24 -2.59
N VAL A 352 9.49 21.20 -1.70
CA VAL A 352 8.19 21.84 -1.54
C VAL A 352 8.17 23.25 -2.13
N GLY A 353 9.34 23.77 -2.54
CA GLY A 353 9.53 25.12 -3.08
C GLY A 353 9.91 25.17 -4.56
N ALA A 354 9.91 24.05 -5.24
CA ALA A 354 10.22 23.96 -6.66
C ALA A 354 9.42 22.85 -7.32
N LYS A 355 9.01 23.05 -8.57
CA LYS A 355 8.34 22.02 -9.37
C LYS A 355 9.26 21.57 -10.50
N SER A 356 9.46 20.28 -10.61
CA SER A 356 10.10 19.63 -11.76
C SER A 356 9.37 18.35 -12.12
N GLU A 357 9.80 17.65 -13.17
CA GLU A 357 9.26 16.33 -13.48
C GLU A 357 9.46 15.38 -12.30
N GLY A 358 8.36 14.78 -11.83
CA GLY A 358 8.34 13.86 -10.69
C GLY A 358 8.40 12.41 -11.14
N GLU A 359 9.52 12.02 -11.76
CA GLU A 359 9.75 10.72 -12.35
C GLU A 359 10.67 9.85 -11.50
N LEU A 360 10.61 8.53 -11.73
CA LEU A 360 11.60 7.56 -11.28
C LEU A 360 12.19 6.87 -12.51
N VAL A 361 13.52 6.91 -12.63
CA VAL A 361 14.26 6.20 -13.66
C VAL A 361 15.23 5.23 -13.02
N VAL A 362 15.16 3.95 -13.41
CA VAL A 362 16.14 2.92 -13.01
C VAL A 362 16.85 2.46 -14.24
N SER A 363 18.09 2.89 -14.43
CA SER A 363 18.91 2.57 -15.59
C SER A 363 19.72 1.30 -15.37
N GLY A 364 19.74 0.42 -16.36
CA GLY A 364 20.50 -0.83 -16.34
C GLY A 364 21.31 -1.05 -17.61
N THR A 365 22.13 -2.10 -17.61
CA THR A 365 23.04 -2.41 -18.73
C THR A 365 22.34 -2.98 -19.99
N LYS A 366 21.05 -3.34 -19.90
CA LYS A 366 20.26 -3.89 -21.02
C LYS A 366 19.04 -3.05 -21.38
N GLY A 367 18.67 -2.09 -20.54
CA GLY A 367 17.50 -1.24 -20.69
C GLY A 367 17.25 -0.45 -19.43
N TYR A 368 16.14 0.25 -19.36
CA TYR A 368 15.78 1.03 -18.18
C TYR A 368 14.29 0.95 -17.88
N ILE A 369 13.93 1.21 -16.62
CA ILE A 369 12.55 1.40 -16.19
C ILE A 369 12.29 2.89 -16.10
N TYR A 370 11.16 3.30 -16.66
CA TYR A 370 10.63 4.66 -16.57
C TYR A 370 9.27 4.65 -15.90
N VAL A 371 9.14 5.42 -14.81
CA VAL A 371 7.88 5.65 -14.10
C VAL A 371 7.56 7.13 -14.21
N PRO A 372 6.48 7.51 -14.90
CA PRO A 372 6.16 8.92 -15.12
C PRO A 372 5.68 9.62 -13.85
N ALA A 373 5.66 10.94 -13.92
CA ALA A 373 5.15 11.80 -12.86
C ALA A 373 3.63 11.67 -12.66
N PRO A 374 3.16 11.63 -11.40
CA PRO A 374 3.91 11.54 -10.15
C PRO A 374 4.24 10.07 -9.81
N TRP A 375 5.47 9.66 -9.95
CA TRP A 375 5.89 8.25 -9.87
C TRP A 375 5.48 7.55 -8.55
N TRP A 376 5.37 8.28 -7.46
CA TRP A 376 4.94 7.75 -6.15
C TRP A 376 3.43 7.48 -6.03
N LYS A 377 2.67 7.84 -7.06
CA LYS A 377 1.22 7.58 -7.21
C LYS A 377 0.89 6.98 -8.56
N THR A 378 1.87 6.42 -9.25
CA THR A 378 1.64 5.91 -10.60
C THR A 378 0.84 4.62 -10.58
N ASP A 379 0.05 4.46 -11.63
CA ASP A 379 -0.69 3.23 -11.97
C ASP A 379 -0.01 2.47 -13.11
N TYR A 380 1.09 2.97 -13.65
CA TYR A 380 1.85 2.27 -14.68
C TYR A 380 3.34 2.61 -14.67
N PHE A 381 4.15 1.73 -15.29
CA PHE A 381 5.54 1.97 -15.62
C PHE A 381 5.91 1.28 -16.92
N GLU A 382 7.03 1.67 -17.51
CA GLU A 382 7.53 1.12 -18.77
C GLU A 382 8.93 0.53 -18.57
N ILE A 383 9.18 -0.59 -19.26
CA ILE A 383 10.54 -1.04 -19.52
C ILE A 383 10.89 -0.61 -20.92
N ARG A 384 11.97 0.11 -21.07
CA ARG A 384 12.45 0.62 -22.34
C ARG A 384 13.83 0.06 -22.66
N TYR A 385 13.99 -0.37 -23.90
CA TYR A 385 15.21 -0.93 -24.44
C TYR A 385 15.74 -0.07 -25.59
N GLU A 386 16.97 -0.30 -26.02
CA GLU A 386 17.51 0.32 -27.25
C GLU A 386 16.64 -0.02 -28.47
N ASP A 387 16.24 -1.29 -28.57
CA ASP A 387 15.26 -1.74 -29.55
C ASP A 387 13.84 -1.41 -29.01
N GLN A 388 13.23 -0.37 -29.55
CA GLN A 388 11.93 0.15 -29.09
C GLN A 388 10.78 -0.84 -29.30
N GLU A 389 10.89 -1.82 -30.20
CA GLU A 389 9.88 -2.86 -30.40
C GLU A 389 9.75 -3.79 -29.19
N LYS A 390 10.79 -3.85 -28.35
CA LYS A 390 10.81 -4.63 -27.09
C LYS A 390 10.26 -3.88 -25.87
N ASN A 391 9.88 -2.62 -26.02
CA ASN A 391 9.34 -1.83 -24.93
C ASN A 391 8.04 -2.45 -24.40
N THR A 392 7.90 -2.46 -23.09
CA THR A 392 6.74 -3.08 -22.42
C THR A 392 6.17 -2.13 -21.39
N ARG A 393 4.84 -1.98 -21.37
CA ARG A 393 4.09 -1.22 -20.35
C ARG A 393 3.39 -2.15 -19.40
N TYR A 394 3.38 -1.77 -18.12
CA TYR A 394 2.72 -2.48 -17.04
C TYR A 394 1.73 -1.54 -16.37
N PHE A 395 0.47 -1.92 -16.33
CA PHE A 395 -0.61 -1.14 -15.72
C PHE A 395 -1.12 -1.83 -14.47
N TYR A 396 -1.30 -1.05 -13.40
CA TYR A 396 -1.82 -1.50 -12.12
C TYR A 396 -2.66 -0.40 -11.51
N GLN A 397 -3.92 -0.71 -11.21
CA GLN A 397 -4.79 0.25 -10.57
C GLN A 397 -4.24 0.64 -9.18
N LEU A 398 -4.20 1.94 -8.89
CA LEU A 398 -3.85 2.49 -7.59
C LEU A 398 -5.07 3.19 -6.99
N ASP A 399 -5.67 2.56 -5.97
CA ASP A 399 -6.80 3.13 -5.26
C ASP A 399 -6.35 3.88 -4.00
N GLY A 400 -7.10 4.94 -3.63
CA GLY A 400 -6.92 5.66 -2.38
C GLY A 400 -5.52 6.22 -2.16
N GLU A 401 -4.83 6.62 -3.22
CA GLU A 401 -3.45 7.13 -3.17
C GLU A 401 -2.45 6.17 -2.48
N GLY A 402 -2.79 4.88 -2.34
CA GLY A 402 -1.94 3.88 -1.69
C GLY A 402 -2.17 3.68 -0.19
N ILE A 403 -2.93 4.55 0.50
CA ILE A 403 -3.15 4.48 1.95
C ILE A 403 -3.82 3.18 2.37
N ARG A 404 -4.85 2.72 1.63
CA ARG A 404 -5.53 1.46 1.96
C ARG A 404 -4.61 0.24 1.88
N TYR A 405 -3.59 0.26 1.04
CA TYR A 405 -2.65 -0.85 0.90
C TYR A 405 -1.71 -0.95 2.12
N GLU A 406 -1.19 0.17 2.60
CA GLU A 406 -0.37 0.17 3.82
C GLU A 406 -1.17 -0.19 5.06
N LEU A 407 -2.41 0.35 5.20
CA LEU A 407 -3.33 -0.02 6.28
C LEU A 407 -3.67 -1.52 6.23
N SER A 408 -3.98 -2.05 5.05
CA SER A 408 -4.25 -3.48 4.89
C SER A 408 -3.06 -4.35 5.27
N ALA A 409 -1.85 -3.96 4.85
CA ALA A 409 -0.62 -4.65 5.22
C ALA A 409 -0.40 -4.61 6.74
N PHE A 410 -0.66 -3.48 7.38
CA PHE A 410 -0.53 -3.30 8.82
C PHE A 410 -1.53 -4.16 9.61
N ILE A 411 -2.83 -4.12 9.24
CA ILE A 411 -3.87 -4.95 9.87
C ILE A 411 -3.55 -6.45 9.70
N LYS A 412 -3.08 -6.85 8.51
CA LYS A 412 -2.65 -8.23 8.25
C LYS A 412 -1.46 -8.63 9.11
N ALA A 413 -0.46 -7.76 9.27
CA ALA A 413 0.71 -8.01 10.11
C ALA A 413 0.31 -8.22 11.57
N ILE A 414 -0.62 -7.40 12.11
CA ILE A 414 -1.15 -7.54 13.47
C ILE A 414 -1.88 -8.88 13.61
N SER A 415 -2.80 -9.19 12.70
CA SER A 415 -3.63 -10.39 12.76
C SER A 415 -2.81 -11.68 12.66
N SER A 416 -1.79 -11.69 11.80
CA SER A 416 -0.89 -12.84 11.62
C SER A 416 0.25 -12.90 12.64
N ARG A 417 0.42 -11.86 13.45
CA ARG A 417 1.56 -11.67 14.37
C ARG A 417 2.92 -11.80 13.67
N THR A 418 2.95 -11.42 12.40
CA THR A 418 4.15 -11.54 11.56
C THR A 418 4.55 -10.15 11.09
N GLN A 419 5.79 -9.78 11.36
CA GLN A 419 6.36 -8.55 10.80
C GLN A 419 6.60 -8.75 9.30
N ASN A 420 5.58 -8.54 8.48
CA ASN A 420 5.74 -8.55 7.03
C ASN A 420 6.07 -7.13 6.57
N ARG A 421 7.35 -6.82 6.49
CA ARG A 421 7.85 -5.48 6.19
C ARG A 421 8.03 -5.30 4.69
N PHE A 422 7.23 -4.45 4.09
CA PHE A 422 7.48 -3.93 2.74
C PHE A 422 8.69 -2.97 2.72
N VAL A 423 8.99 -2.38 3.86
CA VAL A 423 10.20 -1.58 4.10
C VAL A 423 11.02 -2.31 5.16
N ASP A 424 12.20 -2.79 4.78
CA ASP A 424 13.15 -3.41 5.73
C ASP A 424 13.66 -2.38 6.73
N PHE A 425 13.90 -2.81 7.98
CA PHE A 425 14.36 -1.90 9.03
C PHE A 425 15.69 -1.20 8.68
N ASN A 426 16.60 -1.88 7.97
CA ASN A 426 17.83 -1.23 7.53
C ASN A 426 17.57 -0.11 6.53
N VAL A 427 16.54 -0.23 5.70
CA VAL A 427 16.09 0.85 4.80
C VAL A 427 15.51 2.01 5.59
N SER A 428 14.60 1.72 6.55
CA SER A 428 14.04 2.75 7.44
C SER A 428 15.11 3.49 8.21
N LYS A 429 16.05 2.75 8.79
CA LYS A 429 17.20 3.31 9.52
C LYS A 429 18.08 4.20 8.63
N GLU A 430 18.35 3.78 7.40
CA GLU A 430 19.17 4.57 6.48
C GLU A 430 18.44 5.83 6.02
N ILE A 431 17.12 5.78 5.84
CA ILE A 431 16.30 6.97 5.60
C ILE A 431 16.41 7.94 6.78
N VAL A 432 16.25 7.46 8.02
CA VAL A 432 16.40 8.30 9.22
C VAL A 432 17.81 8.85 9.34
N LYS A 433 18.85 8.12 8.96
CA LYS A 433 20.23 8.62 8.94
C LYS A 433 20.42 9.80 7.98
N MET A 434 19.65 9.87 6.87
CA MET A 434 19.66 11.06 6.01
C MET A 434 19.00 12.26 6.69
N MET A 435 17.95 12.03 7.51
CA MET A 435 17.36 13.08 8.34
C MET A 435 18.35 13.56 9.41
N ASP A 436 18.98 12.63 10.11
CA ASP A 436 19.99 12.92 11.14
C ASP A 436 21.16 13.72 10.57
N TYR A 437 21.66 13.33 9.40
CA TYR A 437 22.70 14.09 8.71
C TYR A 437 22.24 15.52 8.38
N PHE A 438 20.99 15.69 7.92
CA PHE A 438 20.43 17.00 7.61
C PHE A 438 20.35 17.91 8.85
N TYR A 439 19.85 17.38 9.97
CA TYR A 439 19.61 18.17 11.18
C TYR A 439 20.87 18.43 12.01
N ARG A 440 21.97 17.69 11.79
CA ARG A 440 23.28 17.89 12.45
C ARG A 440 24.21 18.80 11.67
N GLN A 441 23.87 19.22 10.43
CA GLN A 441 24.62 20.26 9.71
C GLN A 441 24.34 21.65 10.31
#